data_6c259a04bbfd19686731c66925b57ab5
#
_entry.id   6c259a04bbfd19686731c66925b57ab5
#
_cell.length_a   1.000
_cell.length_b   1.000
_cell.length_c   1.000
_cell.angle_alpha   90.00
_cell.angle_beta   90.00
_cell.angle_gamma   90.00
#
_symmetry.space_group_name_H-M   'P 1'
#
loop_
_entity.id
_entity.type
_entity.pdbx_description
1 polymer ?
#
loop_
_entity_poly.entity_id
_entity_poly.type
_entity_poly.pdbx_seq_one_letter_code
_entity_poly.pdbx_strand_id
1 'polypeptide(L)'
;GSLAHLPSYVSFYALRIVLAIASSFADAFLYERVAQSVHVRIARYMLVFLVACAGMHSASVALLPSSMVMYTTSVGMAYAMQPASMAASRRTYRATAAFAFGALCSGWPYALVLAVPFVLEELCGAPLGRRLARGCSAALLSALCVGVPTVLIDSLAYGRPTLVALQTILYNVASRARGIGPELYGVEPTSYYFVALALGFSVAAPMALVSLPMLALAARYLPSRI
;
A
#
# COMPACT_ATOMS: atom_id res chain seq x y z
N GLY A 1 -11.70 -19.23 26.62
CA GLY A 1 -11.93 -18.51 27.86
C GLY A 1 -10.72 -17.94 28.60
N SER A 2 -9.44 -18.08 28.16
CA SER A 2 -8.31 -17.68 29.00
C SER A 2 -7.53 -16.44 28.56
N LEU A 3 -7.83 -15.86 27.40
CA LEU A 3 -7.18 -14.62 26.95
C LEU A 3 -7.74 -13.34 27.58
N ALA A 4 -8.92 -13.42 28.22
CA ALA A 4 -9.61 -12.26 28.82
C ALA A 4 -8.97 -11.74 30.13
N HIS A 5 -7.95 -12.40 30.67
CA HIS A 5 -7.29 -12.03 31.93
C HIS A 5 -5.87 -11.49 31.77
N LEU A 6 -5.39 -11.31 30.54
CA LEU A 6 -4.07 -10.70 30.34
C LEU A 6 -4.13 -9.21 30.68
N PRO A 7 -3.13 -8.67 31.40
CA PRO A 7 -3.04 -7.23 31.62
C PRO A 7 -3.03 -6.47 30.30
N SER A 8 -3.72 -5.32 30.24
CA SER A 8 -3.89 -4.54 29.00
C SER A 8 -2.58 -4.18 28.31
N TYR A 9 -1.49 -3.98 29.08
CA TYR A 9 -0.17 -3.69 28.51
C TYR A 9 0.43 -4.91 27.76
N VAL A 10 0.14 -6.14 28.22
CA VAL A 10 0.63 -7.36 27.52
C VAL A 10 -0.03 -7.49 26.16
N SER A 11 -1.35 -7.29 26.08
CA SER A 11 -2.08 -7.30 24.83
C SER A 11 -1.61 -6.20 23.87
N PHE A 12 -1.34 -5.01 24.40
CA PHE A 12 -0.83 -3.88 23.63
C PHE A 12 0.55 -4.19 23.01
N TYR A 13 1.51 -4.67 23.81
CA TYR A 13 2.85 -4.99 23.29
C TYR A 13 2.84 -6.22 22.38
N ALA A 14 2.03 -7.24 22.69
CA ALA A 14 1.88 -8.39 21.81
C ALA A 14 1.38 -8.00 20.42
N LEU A 15 0.37 -7.14 20.34
CA LEU A 15 -0.12 -6.62 19.07
C LEU A 15 0.98 -5.87 18.30
N ARG A 16 1.71 -4.97 18.96
CA ARG A 16 2.81 -4.23 18.33
C ARG A 16 3.92 -5.15 17.80
N ILE A 17 4.24 -6.23 18.52
CA ILE A 17 5.22 -7.23 18.06
C ILE A 17 4.70 -7.93 16.79
N VAL A 18 3.44 -8.35 16.76
CA VAL A 18 2.84 -8.98 15.58
C VAL A 18 2.89 -8.03 14.37
N LEU A 19 2.55 -6.75 14.57
CA LEU A 19 2.60 -5.75 13.51
C LEU A 19 4.04 -5.48 13.04
N ALA A 20 5.01 -5.43 13.97
CA ALA A 20 6.42 -5.29 13.62
C ALA A 20 6.93 -6.46 12.78
N ILE A 21 6.55 -7.68 13.13
CA ILE A 21 6.88 -8.89 12.37
C ILE A 21 6.26 -8.82 10.97
N ALA A 22 4.98 -8.46 10.87
CA ALA A 22 4.28 -8.33 9.57
C ALA A 22 4.93 -7.26 8.67
N SER A 23 5.28 -6.09 9.24
CA SER A 23 6.02 -5.04 8.52
C SER A 23 7.37 -5.54 8.04
N SER A 24 8.15 -6.18 8.93
CA SER A 24 9.47 -6.68 8.59
C SER A 24 9.43 -7.73 7.46
N PHE A 25 8.42 -8.59 7.44
CA PHE A 25 8.23 -9.54 6.34
C PHE A 25 7.90 -8.82 5.02
N ALA A 26 7.02 -7.81 5.05
CA ALA A 26 6.67 -7.04 3.87
C ALA A 26 7.89 -6.30 3.29
N ASP A 27 8.69 -5.68 4.16
CA ASP A 27 9.89 -4.93 3.79
C ASP A 27 11.00 -5.87 3.29
N ALA A 28 11.22 -7.01 3.94
CA ALA A 28 12.19 -8.03 3.50
C ALA A 28 11.80 -8.61 2.13
N PHE A 29 10.51 -8.86 1.91
CA PHE A 29 10.02 -9.35 0.63
C PHE A 29 10.20 -8.30 -0.48
N LEU A 30 9.91 -7.04 -0.21
CA LEU A 30 10.15 -5.95 -1.15
C LEU A 30 11.65 -5.79 -1.43
N TYR A 31 12.49 -5.82 -0.39
CA TYR A 31 13.95 -5.78 -0.53
C TYR A 31 14.47 -6.87 -1.47
N GLU A 32 14.05 -8.11 -1.25
CA GLU A 32 14.47 -9.24 -2.08
C GLU A 32 14.08 -9.00 -3.55
N ARG A 33 12.87 -8.52 -3.81
CA ARG A 33 12.39 -8.28 -5.17
C ARG A 33 13.12 -7.13 -5.87
N VAL A 34 13.37 -6.04 -5.17
CA VAL A 34 14.17 -4.93 -5.70
C VAL A 34 15.61 -5.38 -5.98
N ALA A 35 16.20 -6.18 -5.10
CA ALA A 35 17.55 -6.72 -5.31
C ALA A 35 17.66 -7.62 -6.55
N GLN A 36 16.63 -8.44 -6.80
CA GLN A 36 16.57 -9.38 -7.93
C GLN A 36 16.17 -8.72 -9.25
N SER A 37 15.24 -7.75 -9.21
CA SER A 37 14.63 -7.19 -10.43
C SER A 37 15.26 -5.89 -10.90
N VAL A 38 15.88 -5.13 -9.98
CA VAL A 38 16.50 -3.84 -10.27
C VAL A 38 18.01 -3.94 -10.03
N HIS A 39 18.44 -3.80 -8.79
CA HIS A 39 19.86 -3.92 -8.44
C HIS A 39 20.04 -4.01 -6.91
N VAL A 40 20.98 -4.84 -6.45
CA VAL A 40 21.26 -5.06 -5.03
C VAL A 40 21.68 -3.77 -4.29
N ARG A 41 22.39 -2.84 -4.95
CA ARG A 41 22.75 -1.54 -4.34
C ARG A 41 21.52 -0.68 -4.07
N ILE A 42 20.56 -0.65 -5.00
CA ILE A 42 19.32 0.09 -4.85
C ILE A 42 18.50 -0.48 -3.68
N ALA A 43 18.40 -1.82 -3.60
CA ALA A 43 17.74 -2.49 -2.49
C ALA A 43 18.38 -2.15 -1.12
N ARG A 44 19.72 -2.09 -1.06
CA ARG A 44 20.44 -1.69 0.16
C ARG A 44 20.14 -0.23 0.56
N TYR A 45 20.13 0.71 -0.38
CA TYR A 45 19.75 2.10 -0.09
C TYR A 45 18.29 2.20 0.37
N MET A 46 17.37 1.47 -0.28
CA MET A 46 15.98 1.39 0.15
C MET A 46 15.88 0.89 1.60
N LEU A 47 16.61 -0.19 1.95
CA LEU A 47 16.61 -0.73 3.32
C LEU A 47 17.15 0.30 4.33
N VAL A 48 18.23 1.02 3.99
CA VAL A 48 18.78 2.08 4.83
C VAL A 48 17.73 3.16 5.09
N PHE A 49 16.99 3.60 4.06
CA PHE A 49 15.92 4.57 4.24
C PHE A 49 14.76 4.04 5.08
N LEU A 50 14.32 2.80 4.87
CA LEU A 50 13.27 2.17 5.68
C LEU A 50 13.65 2.12 7.16
N VAL A 51 14.90 1.78 7.46
CA VAL A 51 15.41 1.70 8.84
C VAL A 51 15.68 3.07 9.44
N ALA A 52 16.14 4.05 8.64
CA ALA A 52 16.52 5.37 9.14
C ALA A 52 15.34 6.34 9.29
N CYS A 53 14.22 6.12 8.59
CA CYS A 53 13.06 7.00 8.64
C CYS A 53 12.28 6.83 9.94
N ALA A 54 12.27 7.89 10.78
CA ALA A 54 11.57 7.89 12.06
C ALA A 54 10.06 7.58 11.93
N GLY A 55 9.42 8.07 10.86
CA GLY A 55 8.01 7.79 10.55
C GLY A 55 7.71 6.29 10.38
N MET A 56 8.66 5.52 9.85
CA MET A 56 8.50 4.07 9.69
C MET A 56 8.45 3.34 11.04
N HIS A 57 9.26 3.75 12.02
CA HIS A 57 9.28 3.10 13.34
C HIS A 57 7.95 3.21 14.08
N SER A 58 7.27 4.36 13.98
CA SER A 58 5.97 4.54 14.60
C SER A 58 4.83 3.92 13.78
N ALA A 59 4.85 4.12 12.45
CA ALA A 59 3.83 3.61 11.53
C ALA A 59 3.83 2.09 11.43
N SER A 60 5.01 1.46 11.44
CA SER A 60 5.17 0.02 11.26
C SER A 60 4.63 -0.83 12.41
N VAL A 61 4.28 -0.23 13.54
CA VAL A 61 3.75 -0.94 14.71
C VAL A 61 2.41 -0.36 15.21
N ALA A 62 1.83 0.55 14.45
CA ALA A 62 0.55 1.14 14.77
C ALA A 62 -0.59 0.32 14.13
N LEU A 63 -1.64 0.03 14.92
CA LEU A 63 -2.84 -0.61 14.38
C LEU A 63 -3.71 0.46 13.71
N LEU A 64 -3.29 0.88 12.54
CA LEU A 64 -3.98 1.86 11.71
C LEU A 64 -4.29 1.28 10.33
N PRO A 65 -5.38 1.71 9.68
CA PRO A 65 -5.66 1.36 8.29
C PRO A 65 -4.49 1.64 7.36
N SER A 66 -3.83 2.78 7.53
CA SER A 66 -2.64 3.18 6.75
C SER A 66 -1.45 2.25 6.93
N SER A 67 -1.22 1.71 8.14
CA SER A 67 -0.15 0.75 8.39
C SER A 67 -0.41 -0.58 7.67
N MET A 68 -1.65 -1.08 7.71
CA MET A 68 -2.04 -2.28 6.97
C MET A 68 -1.87 -2.09 5.46
N VAL A 69 -2.26 -0.93 4.95
CA VAL A 69 -2.04 -0.55 3.56
C VAL A 69 -0.55 -0.51 3.21
N MET A 70 0.29 0.02 4.08
CA MET A 70 1.73 0.06 3.87
C MET A 70 2.31 -1.35 3.65
N TYR A 71 1.97 -2.32 4.51
CA TYR A 71 2.45 -3.71 4.34
C TYR A 71 1.95 -4.34 3.04
N THR A 72 0.66 -4.21 2.76
CA THR A 72 0.06 -4.79 1.56
C THR A 72 0.52 -4.13 0.28
N THR A 73 0.81 -2.83 0.31
CA THR A 73 1.41 -2.10 -0.81
C THR A 73 2.85 -2.56 -1.07
N SER A 74 3.66 -2.72 -0.02
CA SER A 74 5.02 -3.29 -0.13
C SER A 74 4.99 -4.68 -0.77
N VAL A 75 4.07 -5.55 -0.33
CA VAL A 75 3.86 -6.88 -0.90
C VAL A 75 3.35 -6.79 -2.35
N GLY A 76 2.40 -5.91 -2.64
CA GLY A 76 1.87 -5.68 -3.98
C GLY A 76 2.94 -5.21 -4.96
N MET A 77 3.77 -4.26 -4.55
CA MET A 77 4.91 -3.78 -5.33
C MET A 77 5.97 -4.87 -5.52
N ALA A 78 6.26 -5.66 -4.48
CA ALA A 78 7.16 -6.80 -4.58
C ALA A 78 6.69 -7.82 -5.62
N TYR A 79 5.39 -8.10 -5.70
CA TYR A 79 4.83 -8.93 -6.77
C TYR A 79 4.87 -8.24 -8.14
N ALA A 80 4.60 -6.95 -8.22
CA ALA A 80 4.68 -6.16 -9.45
C ALA A 80 6.10 -6.15 -10.05
N MET A 81 7.13 -6.17 -9.20
CA MET A 81 8.55 -6.17 -9.60
C MET A 81 9.11 -7.57 -9.88
N GLN A 82 8.29 -8.63 -9.93
CA GLN A 82 8.80 -9.97 -10.19
C GLN A 82 9.43 -10.08 -11.59
N PRO A 83 10.57 -10.81 -11.71
CA PRO A 83 11.24 -10.93 -12.98
C PRO A 83 10.37 -11.63 -14.03
N ALA A 84 10.63 -11.34 -15.31
CA ALA A 84 9.88 -11.84 -16.46
C ALA A 84 9.86 -13.38 -16.60
N SER A 85 10.72 -14.09 -15.89
CA SER A 85 10.73 -15.56 -15.82
C SER A 85 9.48 -16.14 -15.14
N MET A 86 8.79 -15.36 -14.33
CA MET A 86 7.52 -15.78 -13.74
C MET A 86 6.38 -15.49 -14.72
N ALA A 87 5.46 -16.45 -14.87
CA ALA A 87 4.29 -16.25 -15.72
C ALA A 87 3.62 -14.91 -15.41
N ALA A 88 3.53 -14.03 -16.41
CA ALA A 88 2.99 -12.68 -16.28
C ALA A 88 1.60 -12.65 -15.60
N SER A 89 0.81 -13.71 -15.77
CA SER A 89 -0.46 -13.88 -15.08
C SER A 89 -0.31 -13.96 -13.56
N ARG A 90 0.65 -14.74 -13.03
CA ARG A 90 0.85 -14.86 -11.58
C ARG A 90 1.26 -13.54 -10.95
N ARG A 91 2.09 -12.75 -11.65
CA ARG A 91 2.48 -11.40 -11.25
C ARG A 91 1.24 -10.52 -11.08
N THR A 92 0.42 -10.41 -12.13
CA THR A 92 -0.76 -9.55 -12.15
C THR A 92 -1.77 -9.96 -11.07
N TYR A 93 -2.10 -11.25 -10.96
CA TYR A 93 -3.07 -11.73 -9.95
C TYR A 93 -2.60 -11.47 -8.52
N ARG A 94 -1.33 -11.75 -8.20
CA ARG A 94 -0.81 -11.57 -6.84
C ARG A 94 -0.68 -10.11 -6.47
N ALA A 95 -0.18 -9.26 -7.37
CA ALA A 95 -0.09 -7.82 -7.14
C ALA A 95 -1.49 -7.22 -6.93
N THR A 96 -2.44 -7.52 -7.82
CA THR A 96 -3.82 -7.03 -7.71
C THR A 96 -4.49 -7.48 -6.41
N ALA A 97 -4.31 -8.75 -6.03
CA ALA A 97 -4.87 -9.28 -4.78
C ALA A 97 -4.29 -8.58 -3.54
N ALA A 98 -2.98 -8.31 -3.51
CA ALA A 98 -2.35 -7.61 -2.40
C ALA A 98 -2.84 -6.16 -2.26
N PHE A 99 -2.95 -5.42 -3.37
CA PHE A 99 -3.51 -4.06 -3.36
C PHE A 99 -4.99 -4.05 -2.98
N ALA A 100 -5.79 -5.00 -3.51
CA ALA A 100 -7.20 -5.12 -3.17
C ALA A 100 -7.39 -5.47 -1.69
N PHE A 101 -6.57 -6.38 -1.14
CA PHE A 101 -6.62 -6.73 0.27
C PHE A 101 -6.35 -5.51 1.15
N GLY A 102 -5.29 -4.74 0.85
CA GLY A 102 -5.00 -3.52 1.58
C GLY A 102 -6.14 -2.50 1.54
N ALA A 103 -6.68 -2.23 0.35
CA ALA A 103 -7.73 -1.24 0.18
C ALA A 103 -9.07 -1.63 0.84
N LEU A 104 -9.47 -2.88 0.71
CA LEU A 104 -10.78 -3.35 1.16
C LEU A 104 -10.77 -3.75 2.64
N CYS A 105 -9.82 -4.60 3.06
CA CYS A 105 -9.78 -5.11 4.44
C CYS A 105 -9.35 -4.06 5.47
N SER A 106 -8.54 -3.07 5.08
CA SER A 106 -8.22 -1.95 5.97
C SER A 106 -9.29 -0.86 6.00
N GLY A 107 -10.26 -0.89 5.08
CA GLY A 107 -11.22 0.19 4.91
C GLY A 107 -10.60 1.50 4.38
N TRP A 108 -9.41 1.44 3.75
CA TRP A 108 -8.69 2.62 3.25
C TRP A 108 -8.48 2.58 1.73
N PRO A 109 -9.54 2.78 0.93
CA PRO A 109 -9.52 2.58 -0.53
C PRO A 109 -8.60 3.56 -1.28
N TYR A 110 -8.25 4.68 -0.67
CA TYR A 110 -7.30 5.66 -1.24
C TYR A 110 -5.93 5.06 -1.52
N ALA A 111 -5.58 3.97 -0.85
CA ALA A 111 -4.36 3.20 -1.10
C ALA A 111 -4.22 2.69 -2.53
N LEU A 112 -5.32 2.51 -3.27
CA LEU A 112 -5.27 2.09 -4.67
C LEU A 112 -4.52 3.07 -5.57
N VAL A 113 -4.38 4.34 -5.16
CA VAL A 113 -3.53 5.31 -5.86
C VAL A 113 -2.07 4.83 -5.92
N LEU A 114 -1.60 4.10 -4.92
CA LEU A 114 -0.26 3.54 -4.90
C LEU A 114 -0.06 2.39 -5.91
N ALA A 115 -1.14 1.80 -6.40
CA ALA A 115 -1.09 0.79 -7.46
C ALA A 115 -1.02 1.40 -8.88
N VAL A 116 -1.19 2.72 -9.03
CA VAL A 116 -1.22 3.39 -10.34
C VAL A 116 0.00 3.07 -11.20
N PRO A 117 1.26 3.10 -10.72
CA PRO A 117 2.41 2.75 -11.55
C PRO A 117 2.32 1.33 -12.13
N PHE A 118 1.87 0.37 -11.33
CA PHE A 118 1.64 -1.02 -11.76
C PHE A 118 0.53 -1.12 -12.81
N VAL A 119 -0.58 -0.41 -12.60
CA VAL A 119 -1.70 -0.39 -13.56
C VAL A 119 -1.27 0.24 -14.89
N LEU A 120 -0.53 1.35 -14.85
CA LEU A 120 0.00 1.99 -16.04
C LEU A 120 0.96 1.07 -16.81
N GLU A 121 1.84 0.35 -16.13
CA GLU A 121 2.71 -0.66 -16.75
C GLU A 121 1.90 -1.76 -17.45
N GLU A 122 0.83 -2.25 -16.83
CA GLU A 122 -0.05 -3.25 -17.43
C GLU A 122 -0.82 -2.67 -18.64
N LEU A 123 -1.19 -1.40 -18.64
CA LEU A 123 -1.92 -0.74 -19.73
C LEU A 123 -0.99 -0.34 -20.89
N CYS A 124 0.23 0.10 -20.62
CA CYS A 124 1.17 0.55 -21.66
C CYS A 124 1.85 -0.58 -22.41
N GLY A 125 1.69 -1.84 -22.01
CA GLY A 125 2.36 -2.98 -22.63
C GLY A 125 1.55 -3.64 -23.76
N ALA A 126 2.24 -4.10 -24.81
CA ALA A 126 1.66 -4.89 -25.90
C ALA A 126 1.70 -6.40 -25.56
N PRO A 127 0.71 -7.19 -25.98
CA PRO A 127 -0.55 -6.81 -26.61
C PRO A 127 -1.61 -6.40 -25.59
N LEU A 128 -2.18 -5.19 -25.76
CA LEU A 128 -3.10 -4.56 -24.81
C LEU A 128 -4.32 -5.43 -24.47
N GLY A 129 -4.96 -6.08 -25.45
CA GLY A 129 -6.15 -6.88 -25.21
C GLY A 129 -5.94 -8.03 -24.21
N ARG A 130 -4.82 -8.77 -24.32
CA ARG A 130 -4.48 -9.83 -23.36
C ARG A 130 -4.16 -9.31 -21.98
N ARG A 131 -3.54 -8.14 -21.87
CA ARG A 131 -3.21 -7.50 -20.59
C ARG A 131 -4.45 -6.98 -19.92
N LEU A 132 -5.35 -6.33 -20.65
CA LEU A 132 -6.66 -5.89 -20.13
C LEU A 132 -7.48 -7.08 -19.64
N ALA A 133 -7.63 -8.16 -20.45
CA ALA A 133 -8.35 -9.34 -20.03
C ALA A 133 -7.79 -9.94 -18.73
N ARG A 134 -6.47 -10.02 -18.62
CA ARG A 134 -5.79 -10.50 -17.42
C ARG A 134 -5.99 -9.56 -16.23
N GLY A 135 -5.87 -8.25 -16.41
CA GLY A 135 -6.11 -7.25 -15.38
C GLY A 135 -7.57 -7.29 -14.88
N CYS A 136 -8.53 -7.35 -15.79
CA CYS A 136 -9.95 -7.48 -15.45
C CYS A 136 -10.25 -8.80 -14.71
N SER A 137 -9.69 -9.93 -15.17
CA SER A 137 -9.87 -11.20 -14.48
C SER A 137 -9.21 -11.23 -13.10
N ALA A 138 -8.03 -10.61 -12.94
CA ALA A 138 -7.39 -10.46 -11.64
C ALA A 138 -8.21 -9.56 -10.70
N ALA A 139 -8.75 -8.46 -11.20
CA ALA A 139 -9.62 -7.57 -10.43
C ALA A 139 -10.92 -8.29 -10.00
N LEU A 140 -11.56 -9.02 -10.91
CA LEU A 140 -12.75 -9.80 -10.61
C LEU A 140 -12.47 -10.88 -9.56
N LEU A 141 -11.39 -11.64 -9.72
CA LEU A 141 -11.01 -12.68 -8.76
C LEU A 141 -10.69 -12.05 -7.39
N SER A 142 -10.02 -10.92 -7.35
CA SER A 142 -9.75 -10.20 -6.10
C SER A 142 -11.05 -9.67 -5.47
N ALA A 143 -11.99 -9.17 -6.26
CA ALA A 143 -13.30 -8.76 -5.76
C ALA A 143 -14.08 -9.93 -5.16
N LEU A 144 -14.00 -11.12 -5.76
CA LEU A 144 -14.64 -12.32 -5.23
C LEU A 144 -13.92 -12.87 -4.00
N CYS A 145 -12.59 -13.02 -4.05
CA CYS A 145 -11.83 -13.69 -2.99
C CYS A 145 -11.54 -12.78 -1.79
N VAL A 146 -11.47 -11.48 -1.98
CA VAL A 146 -11.21 -10.48 -0.93
C VAL A 146 -12.46 -9.67 -0.63
N GLY A 147 -13.09 -9.10 -1.65
CA GLY A 147 -14.22 -8.19 -1.48
C GLY A 147 -15.44 -8.87 -0.85
N VAL A 148 -15.83 -10.04 -1.35
CA VAL A 148 -17.01 -10.77 -0.80
C VAL A 148 -16.81 -11.16 0.67
N PRO A 149 -15.68 -11.79 1.10
CA PRO A 149 -15.44 -12.03 2.51
C PRO A 149 -15.43 -10.76 3.36
N THR A 150 -14.82 -9.67 2.87
CA THR A 150 -14.81 -8.39 3.58
C THR A 150 -16.22 -7.85 3.81
N VAL A 151 -17.05 -7.83 2.75
CA VAL A 151 -18.46 -7.40 2.87
C VAL A 151 -19.23 -8.27 3.86
N LEU A 152 -19.00 -9.58 3.86
CA LEU A 152 -19.67 -10.50 4.80
C LEU A 152 -19.25 -10.20 6.24
N ILE A 153 -17.95 -10.05 6.51
CA ILE A 153 -17.40 -9.75 7.84
C ILE A 153 -17.91 -8.38 8.32
N ASP A 154 -17.81 -7.34 7.48
CA ASP A 154 -18.28 -6.01 7.80
C ASP A 154 -19.80 -6.02 8.08
N SER A 155 -20.58 -6.71 7.25
CA SER A 155 -22.03 -6.79 7.40
C SER A 155 -22.44 -7.51 8.69
N LEU A 156 -21.73 -8.58 9.06
CA LEU A 156 -21.93 -9.27 10.33
C LEU A 156 -21.57 -8.37 11.54
N ALA A 157 -20.44 -7.65 11.44
CA ALA A 157 -20.00 -6.76 12.51
C ALA A 157 -20.94 -5.57 12.72
N TYR A 158 -21.49 -5.00 11.64
CA TYR A 158 -22.37 -3.83 11.69
C TYR A 158 -23.86 -4.17 11.75
N GLY A 159 -24.25 -5.44 11.65
CA GLY A 159 -25.64 -5.89 11.64
C GLY A 159 -26.47 -5.42 10.44
N ARG A 160 -25.82 -4.96 9.36
CA ARG A 160 -26.44 -4.48 8.11
C ARG A 160 -25.47 -4.63 6.94
N PRO A 161 -25.96 -4.76 5.70
CA PRO A 161 -25.09 -4.81 4.52
C PRO A 161 -24.14 -3.60 4.49
N THR A 162 -22.85 -3.85 4.66
CA THR A 162 -21.85 -2.80 4.81
C THR A 162 -20.55 -3.21 4.09
N LEU A 163 -19.93 -2.25 3.42
CA LEU A 163 -18.54 -2.30 2.97
C LEU A 163 -17.84 -1.06 3.52
N VAL A 164 -17.00 -1.21 4.52
CA VAL A 164 -16.33 -0.09 5.23
C VAL A 164 -15.54 0.78 4.27
N ALA A 165 -14.83 0.19 3.31
CA ALA A 165 -14.08 0.94 2.30
C ALA A 165 -14.97 1.89 1.48
N LEU A 166 -16.19 1.46 1.10
CA LEU A 166 -17.15 2.33 0.41
C LEU A 166 -17.68 3.43 1.32
N GLN A 167 -17.99 3.10 2.58
CA GLN A 167 -18.44 4.08 3.56
C GLN A 167 -17.39 5.17 3.80
N THR A 168 -16.12 4.79 3.82
CA THR A 168 -15.00 5.74 3.95
C THR A 168 -14.95 6.72 2.76
N ILE A 169 -15.16 6.25 1.53
CA ILE A 169 -15.26 7.13 0.36
C ILE A 169 -16.48 8.07 0.48
N LEU A 170 -17.64 7.49 0.76
CA LEU A 170 -18.89 8.25 0.87
C LEU A 170 -18.80 9.32 1.97
N TYR A 171 -18.20 8.98 3.10
CA TYR A 171 -17.99 9.93 4.20
C TYR A 171 -17.06 11.08 3.77
N ASN A 172 -15.91 10.77 3.18
CA ASN A 172 -14.93 11.79 2.85
C ASN A 172 -15.31 12.64 1.62
N VAL A 173 -16.12 12.12 0.70
CA VAL A 173 -16.47 12.81 -0.55
C VAL A 173 -17.89 13.37 -0.50
N ALA A 174 -18.88 12.54 -0.20
CA ALA A 174 -20.29 12.93 -0.28
C ALA A 174 -20.77 13.70 0.95
N SER A 175 -20.24 13.44 2.14
CA SER A 175 -20.65 14.13 3.36
C SER A 175 -20.15 15.56 3.43
N ARG A 176 -19.05 15.87 2.71
CA ARG A 176 -18.52 17.23 2.59
C ARG A 176 -19.57 18.22 2.05
N ALA A 177 -20.32 17.79 1.03
CA ALA A 177 -21.39 18.60 0.46
C ALA A 177 -22.55 18.90 1.43
N ARG A 178 -22.65 18.13 2.52
CA ARG A 178 -23.69 18.25 3.56
C ARG A 178 -23.20 18.97 4.82
N GLY A 179 -21.96 19.43 4.88
CA GLY A 179 -21.35 20.06 6.05
C GLY A 179 -21.13 19.13 7.24
N ILE A 180 -21.19 17.82 7.05
CA ILE A 180 -20.99 16.77 8.07
C ILE A 180 -19.82 15.87 7.74
N GLY A 181 -18.85 16.42 6.99
CA GLY A 181 -17.67 15.71 6.54
C GLY A 181 -16.48 15.78 7.52
N PRO A 182 -15.28 15.39 7.04
CA PRO A 182 -14.07 15.38 7.86
C PRO A 182 -13.69 16.74 8.45
N GLU A 183 -14.19 17.85 7.87
CA GLU A 183 -13.98 19.21 8.37
C GLU A 183 -14.46 19.44 9.80
N LEU A 184 -15.40 18.62 10.30
CA LEU A 184 -15.85 18.65 11.70
C LEU A 184 -14.72 18.36 12.70
N TYR A 185 -13.68 17.65 12.28
CA TYR A 185 -12.54 17.29 13.12
C TYR A 185 -11.36 18.26 12.96
N GLY A 186 -11.56 19.33 12.23
CA GLY A 186 -10.52 20.32 11.90
C GLY A 186 -9.87 20.09 10.54
N VAL A 187 -9.32 21.16 10.00
CA VAL A 187 -8.60 21.17 8.73
C VAL A 187 -7.22 21.75 8.99
N GLU A 188 -6.20 20.96 8.76
CA GLU A 188 -4.82 21.41 8.86
C GLU A 188 -4.40 22.20 7.61
N PRO A 189 -3.60 23.26 7.75
CA PRO A 189 -3.10 24.01 6.60
C PRO A 189 -2.16 23.13 5.75
N THR A 190 -2.06 23.43 4.47
CA THR A 190 -1.21 22.65 3.53
C THR A 190 0.25 22.56 4.01
N SER A 191 0.77 23.58 4.68
CA SER A 191 2.11 23.59 5.25
C SER A 191 2.35 22.48 6.29
N TYR A 192 1.31 22.08 7.03
CA TYR A 192 1.39 20.98 7.99
C TYR A 192 1.85 19.67 7.34
N TYR A 193 1.33 19.36 6.15
CA TYR A 193 1.69 18.13 5.45
C TYR A 193 3.15 18.12 5.00
N PHE A 194 3.71 19.26 4.61
CA PHE A 194 5.13 19.36 4.27
C PHE A 194 6.02 19.19 5.52
N VAL A 195 5.61 19.78 6.64
CA VAL A 195 6.33 19.61 7.90
C VAL A 195 6.25 18.15 8.37
N ALA A 196 5.09 17.53 8.32
CA ALA A 196 4.89 16.12 8.68
C ALA A 196 5.74 15.18 7.81
N LEU A 197 5.82 15.43 6.49
CA LEU A 197 6.70 14.69 5.58
C LEU A 197 8.17 14.87 5.93
N ALA A 198 8.60 16.11 6.21
CA ALA A 198 9.98 16.40 6.56
C ALA A 198 10.39 15.75 7.89
N LEU A 199 9.52 15.79 8.90
CA LEU A 199 9.77 15.17 10.21
C LEU A 199 9.73 13.63 10.14
N GLY A 200 8.75 13.07 9.41
CA GLY A 200 8.58 11.62 9.31
C GLY A 200 9.64 10.92 8.44
N PHE A 201 10.00 11.55 7.34
CA PHE A 201 10.87 10.94 6.33
C PHE A 201 12.21 11.64 6.14
N SER A 202 12.45 12.76 6.85
CA SER A 202 13.71 13.51 6.82
C SER A 202 14.22 13.75 5.38
N VAL A 203 15.45 13.35 5.09
CA VAL A 203 16.08 13.50 3.76
C VAL A 203 15.40 12.63 2.68
N ALA A 204 14.74 11.54 3.04
CA ALA A 204 14.09 10.65 2.06
C ALA A 204 12.92 11.34 1.32
N ALA A 205 12.18 12.24 1.98
CA ALA A 205 11.08 12.96 1.33
C ALA A 205 11.54 13.85 0.16
N PRO A 206 12.50 14.79 0.32
CA PRO A 206 13.00 15.59 -0.78
C PRO A 206 13.71 14.73 -1.85
N MET A 207 14.43 13.68 -1.48
CA MET A 207 15.04 12.77 -2.44
C MET A 207 13.98 12.06 -3.29
N ALA A 208 12.87 11.62 -2.71
CA ALA A 208 11.77 11.01 -3.44
C ALA A 208 11.14 11.99 -4.43
N LEU A 209 10.92 13.24 -4.03
CA LEU A 209 10.38 14.28 -4.91
C LEU A 209 11.30 14.59 -6.10
N VAL A 210 12.61 14.62 -5.87
CA VAL A 210 13.61 14.90 -6.91
C VAL A 210 13.88 13.69 -7.80
N SER A 211 13.61 12.46 -7.33
CA SER A 211 13.92 11.23 -8.07
C SER A 211 13.23 11.14 -9.42
N LEU A 212 11.94 11.49 -9.52
CA LEU A 212 11.18 11.44 -10.77
C LEU A 212 11.73 12.37 -11.86
N PRO A 213 11.95 13.68 -11.61
CA PRO A 213 12.56 14.54 -12.62
C PRO A 213 14.00 14.11 -12.96
N MET A 214 14.78 13.62 -11.99
CA MET A 214 16.12 13.11 -12.25
C MET A 214 16.10 11.86 -13.15
N LEU A 215 15.17 10.93 -12.93
CA LEU A 215 14.99 9.77 -13.81
C LEU A 215 14.54 10.18 -15.22
N ALA A 216 13.64 11.15 -15.33
CA ALA A 216 13.19 11.67 -16.62
C ALA A 216 14.34 12.35 -17.41
N LEU A 217 15.22 13.08 -16.71
CA LEU A 217 16.42 13.66 -17.28
C LEU A 217 17.43 12.57 -17.67
N ALA A 218 17.70 11.63 -16.79
CA ALA A 218 18.62 10.52 -17.06
C ALA A 218 18.18 9.67 -18.27
N ALA A 219 16.88 9.42 -18.42
CA ALA A 219 16.33 8.70 -19.57
C ALA A 219 16.57 9.41 -20.92
N ARG A 220 16.73 10.75 -20.93
CA ARG A 220 17.05 11.52 -22.14
C ARG A 220 18.52 11.41 -22.53
N TYR A 221 19.42 11.18 -21.58
CA TYR A 221 20.87 11.20 -21.78
C TYR A 221 21.50 9.80 -21.79
N LEU A 222 20.82 8.79 -21.28
CA LEU A 222 21.28 7.42 -21.34
C LEU A 222 20.80 6.78 -22.65
N PRO A 223 21.71 6.40 -23.57
CA PRO A 223 21.33 5.66 -24.77
C PRO A 223 20.69 4.33 -24.31
N SER A 224 19.67 3.90 -25.03
CA SER A 224 18.84 2.71 -24.80
C SER A 224 19.68 1.43 -24.67
N ARG A 225 20.26 1.21 -23.51
CA ARG A 225 20.86 -0.06 -23.07
C ARG A 225 20.17 -0.53 -21.80
N ILE A 226 18.91 -0.77 -21.90
CA ILE A 226 18.15 -1.59 -20.95
C ILE A 226 17.22 -2.50 -21.74
#